data_b41546cb7d5b7239229955e441de8d79
#
_entry.id   b41546cb7d5b7239229955e441de8d79
#
_cell.length_a   1.000
_cell.length_b   1.000
_cell.length_c   1.000
_cell.angle_alpha   90.00
_cell.angle_beta   90.00
_cell.angle_gamma   90.00
#
_symmetry.space_group_name_H-M   'P 1'
#
loop_
_entity.id
_entity.type
_entity.pdbx_description
1 polymer ?
#
loop_
_entity_poly.entity_id
_entity_poly.type
_entity_poly.pdbx_seq_one_letter_code
_entity_poly.pdbx_strand_id
1 'polypeptide(L)'
;MKKVFAIALSTAMALSMALPSKVNATSRVDQLLSNMSTRQKITQMLMVDFRYWDEDLSDGLQTTGHEFTKMNDQVRKIVEDYDFGALIYFAQNIQETEQSYNLSMAMQKAATKDGGIPLLISADQEGGNVYRLGSGTALPGNMALGATHNTEYAKKAGQIIGSELSSIGINTNLAPVVDVNNNANNPVICLRIYSDNADVVGKMAYATIAG
;
A
#
# COMPACT_ATOMS: atom_id res chain seq x y z
N MET A 1 73.43 -45.47 -5.49
CA MET A 1 73.08 -44.06 -5.16
C MET A 1 72.50 -43.44 -6.41
N LYS A 2 71.21 -43.44 -6.51
CA LYS A 2 70.44 -42.79 -7.63
C LYS A 2 69.61 -41.69 -7.01
N LYS A 3 69.95 -40.43 -7.32
CA LYS A 3 69.17 -39.24 -6.89
C LYS A 3 67.99 -39.11 -7.84
N VAL A 4 66.81 -39.26 -7.33
CA VAL A 4 65.53 -38.95 -8.03
C VAL A 4 65.25 -37.46 -7.85
N PHE A 5 65.32 -36.76 -8.98
CA PHE A 5 64.86 -35.38 -9.05
C PHE A 5 63.31 -35.36 -9.14
N ALA A 6 62.64 -34.89 -8.11
CA ALA A 6 61.21 -34.59 -8.16
C ALA A 6 61.00 -33.22 -8.83
N ILE A 7 60.44 -33.20 -10.02
CA ILE A 7 59.99 -32.00 -10.70
C ILE A 7 58.62 -31.67 -10.10
N ALA A 8 58.57 -30.64 -9.27
CA ALA A 8 57.32 -30.07 -8.82
C ALA A 8 56.73 -29.23 -9.96
N LEU A 9 55.71 -29.76 -10.62
CA LEU A 9 54.93 -29.03 -11.59
C LEU A 9 53.95 -28.13 -10.83
N SER A 10 54.32 -26.87 -10.61
CA SER A 10 53.42 -25.87 -10.08
C SER A 10 52.48 -25.41 -11.18
N THR A 11 51.33 -26.05 -11.27
CA THR A 11 50.19 -25.53 -12.03
C THR A 11 49.68 -24.29 -11.29
N ALA A 12 50.08 -23.13 -11.77
CA ALA A 12 49.47 -21.87 -11.42
C ALA A 12 48.04 -21.88 -11.98
N MET A 13 47.06 -22.24 -11.13
CA MET A 13 45.67 -22.03 -11.42
C MET A 13 45.43 -20.51 -11.36
N ALA A 14 45.54 -19.86 -12.52
CA ALA A 14 45.03 -18.51 -12.67
C ALA A 14 43.52 -18.58 -12.48
N LEU A 15 43.10 -18.37 -11.22
CA LEU A 15 41.69 -18.09 -10.87
C LEU A 15 41.38 -16.74 -11.50
N SER A 16 40.96 -16.74 -12.75
CA SER A 16 40.33 -15.58 -13.37
C SER A 16 39.09 -15.29 -12.52
N MET A 17 39.20 -14.34 -11.55
CA MET A 17 38.05 -13.67 -11.00
C MET A 17 37.42 -12.94 -12.17
N ALA A 18 36.50 -13.60 -12.85
CA ALA A 18 35.51 -12.95 -13.67
C ALA A 18 34.77 -12.01 -12.70
N LEU A 19 35.17 -10.73 -12.74
CA LEU A 19 34.34 -9.68 -12.19
C LEU A 19 32.92 -9.95 -12.72
N PRO A 20 31.88 -10.02 -11.88
CA PRO A 20 30.56 -10.16 -12.41
C PRO A 20 30.39 -8.97 -13.35
N SER A 21 30.42 -9.24 -14.65
CA SER A 21 29.90 -8.28 -15.61
C SER A 21 28.58 -7.85 -15.01
N LYS A 22 28.37 -6.53 -14.83
CA LYS A 22 27.04 -6.00 -14.53
C LYS A 22 26.16 -6.51 -15.64
N VAL A 23 25.59 -7.69 -15.47
CA VAL A 23 24.43 -8.08 -16.22
C VAL A 23 23.44 -6.98 -15.83
N ASN A 24 23.16 -6.07 -16.77
CA ASN A 24 22.01 -5.20 -16.68
C ASN A 24 20.82 -6.15 -16.66
N ALA A 25 20.56 -6.73 -15.50
CA ALA A 25 19.34 -7.47 -15.30
C ALA A 25 18.26 -6.41 -15.49
N THR A 26 17.57 -6.49 -16.63
CA THR A 26 16.36 -5.70 -16.90
C THR A 26 15.56 -5.76 -15.61
N SER A 27 15.25 -4.60 -15.02
CA SER A 27 14.56 -4.60 -13.73
C SER A 27 13.26 -5.39 -13.88
N ARG A 28 12.77 -6.00 -12.81
CA ARG A 28 11.47 -6.69 -12.86
C ARG A 28 10.37 -5.77 -13.41
N VAL A 29 10.46 -4.48 -13.09
CA VAL A 29 9.55 -3.46 -13.60
C VAL A 29 9.64 -3.32 -15.11
N ASP A 30 10.84 -3.25 -15.68
CA ASP A 30 11.03 -3.16 -17.14
C ASP A 30 10.50 -4.41 -17.86
N GLN A 31 10.71 -5.58 -17.26
CA GLN A 31 10.17 -6.85 -17.79
C GLN A 31 8.64 -6.84 -17.79
N LEU A 32 8.01 -6.43 -16.70
CA LEU A 32 6.56 -6.30 -16.63
C LEU A 32 6.05 -5.30 -17.67
N LEU A 33 6.62 -4.08 -17.70
CA LEU A 33 6.22 -3.04 -18.63
C LEU A 33 6.38 -3.43 -20.11
N SER A 34 7.42 -4.22 -20.45
CA SER A 34 7.62 -4.69 -21.83
C SER A 34 6.54 -5.68 -22.30
N ASN A 35 5.97 -6.41 -21.36
CA ASN A 35 4.93 -7.42 -21.64
C ASN A 35 3.50 -6.86 -21.57
N MET A 36 3.32 -5.68 -20.98
CA MET A 36 1.99 -5.07 -20.80
C MET A 36 1.51 -4.38 -22.09
N SER A 37 0.25 -4.61 -22.42
CA SER A 37 -0.48 -3.82 -23.42
C SER A 37 -0.65 -2.37 -22.94
N THR A 38 -0.95 -1.45 -23.85
CA THR A 38 -1.28 -0.06 -23.49
C THR A 38 -2.47 0.00 -22.53
N ARG A 39 -3.50 -0.84 -22.74
CA ARG A 39 -4.66 -0.94 -21.85
C ARG A 39 -4.21 -1.30 -20.42
N GLN A 40 -3.43 -2.36 -20.24
CA GLN A 40 -2.93 -2.77 -18.92
C GLN A 40 -2.09 -1.68 -18.25
N LYS A 41 -1.24 -0.98 -19.01
CA LYS A 41 -0.47 0.16 -18.45
C LYS A 41 -1.39 1.27 -17.92
N ILE A 42 -2.48 1.57 -18.62
CA ILE A 42 -3.46 2.57 -18.20
C ILE A 42 -4.22 2.10 -16.96
N THR A 43 -4.73 0.86 -16.97
CA THR A 43 -5.51 0.33 -15.84
C THR A 43 -4.68 0.15 -14.58
N GLN A 44 -3.39 -0.15 -14.70
CA GLN A 44 -2.45 -0.16 -13.57
C GLN A 44 -2.23 1.22 -12.92
N MET A 45 -2.60 2.32 -13.59
CA MET A 45 -2.56 3.67 -13.01
C MET A 45 -3.86 4.05 -12.30
N LEU A 46 -4.88 3.20 -12.34
CA LEU A 46 -6.18 3.48 -11.75
C LEU A 46 -6.25 2.90 -10.33
N MET A 47 -6.76 3.71 -9.41
CA MET A 47 -7.24 3.30 -8.11
C MET A 47 -8.77 3.37 -8.14
N VAL A 48 -9.42 2.25 -7.93
CA VAL A 48 -10.88 2.12 -8.03
C VAL A 48 -11.49 1.83 -6.66
N ASP A 49 -12.78 2.07 -6.51
CA ASP A 49 -13.53 1.63 -5.33
C ASP A 49 -14.73 0.77 -5.72
N PHE A 50 -15.07 -0.14 -4.80
CA PHE A 50 -16.28 -0.95 -4.82
C PHE A 50 -17.02 -0.75 -3.51
N ARG A 51 -17.36 0.50 -3.19
CA ARG A 51 -17.96 0.86 -1.89
C ARG A 51 -19.30 0.20 -1.66
N TYR A 52 -20.11 0.22 -2.70
CA TYR A 52 -21.42 -0.43 -2.74
C TYR A 52 -21.46 -1.34 -3.97
N TRP A 53 -22.20 -2.42 -3.88
CA TRP A 53 -22.44 -3.29 -5.02
C TRP A 53 -23.82 -3.95 -4.93
N ASP A 54 -24.59 -3.87 -6.00
CA ASP A 54 -25.84 -4.58 -6.15
C ASP A 54 -25.78 -5.40 -7.45
N GLU A 55 -25.89 -6.72 -7.32
CA GLU A 55 -25.75 -7.63 -8.44
C GLU A 55 -26.91 -7.51 -9.45
N ASP A 56 -28.04 -6.97 -9.03
CA ASP A 56 -29.23 -6.77 -9.86
C ASP A 56 -29.19 -5.44 -10.64
N LEU A 57 -28.27 -4.50 -10.29
CA LEU A 57 -28.13 -3.26 -11.03
C LEU A 57 -27.31 -3.45 -12.30
N SER A 58 -27.96 -3.25 -13.44
CA SER A 58 -27.36 -3.42 -14.78
C SER A 58 -26.71 -2.16 -15.35
N ASP A 59 -26.92 -0.99 -14.72
CA ASP A 59 -26.51 0.32 -15.25
C ASP A 59 -25.07 0.73 -14.86
N GLY A 60 -24.39 -0.07 -14.04
CA GLY A 60 -23.02 0.16 -13.62
C GLY A 60 -22.83 1.30 -12.61
N LEU A 61 -23.91 1.95 -12.16
CA LEU A 61 -23.86 3.02 -11.16
C LEU A 61 -24.02 2.45 -9.74
N GLN A 62 -22.91 1.96 -9.19
CA GLN A 62 -22.87 1.38 -7.85
C GLN A 62 -22.60 2.45 -6.77
N THR A 63 -23.38 3.54 -6.79
CA THR A 63 -23.24 4.67 -5.83
C THR A 63 -24.10 4.50 -4.60
N THR A 64 -25.10 3.64 -4.68
CA THR A 64 -26.00 3.26 -3.59
C THR A 64 -26.23 1.74 -3.66
N GLY A 65 -26.81 1.16 -2.63
CA GLY A 65 -27.07 -0.28 -2.59
C GLY A 65 -26.44 -0.94 -1.38
N HIS A 66 -26.15 -2.23 -1.50
CA HIS A 66 -25.54 -2.98 -0.41
C HIS A 66 -24.05 -2.67 -0.28
N GLU A 67 -23.60 -2.44 0.95
CA GLU A 67 -22.18 -2.27 1.26
C GLU A 67 -21.39 -3.50 0.81
N PHE A 68 -20.30 -3.26 0.05
CA PHE A 68 -19.48 -4.33 -0.49
C PHE A 68 -18.50 -4.84 0.54
N THR A 69 -18.90 -5.85 1.28
CA THR A 69 -18.12 -6.45 2.37
C THR A 69 -17.58 -7.84 2.05
N LYS A 70 -18.01 -8.43 0.93
CA LYS A 70 -17.62 -9.76 0.51
C LYS A 70 -17.51 -9.83 -1.01
N MET A 71 -16.45 -10.49 -1.49
CA MET A 71 -16.26 -10.71 -2.93
C MET A 71 -17.42 -11.47 -3.53
N ASN A 72 -17.94 -10.99 -4.67
CA ASN A 72 -18.88 -11.68 -5.53
C ASN A 72 -18.25 -11.98 -6.91
N ASP A 73 -18.96 -12.70 -7.75
CA ASP A 73 -18.44 -13.13 -9.05
C ASP A 73 -18.34 -11.98 -10.06
N GLN A 74 -19.22 -10.98 -9.98
CA GLN A 74 -19.17 -9.81 -10.86
C GLN A 74 -17.92 -8.97 -10.59
N VAL A 75 -17.68 -8.58 -9.34
CA VAL A 75 -16.49 -7.79 -8.97
C VAL A 75 -15.21 -8.59 -9.20
N ARG A 76 -15.23 -9.91 -8.89
CA ARG A 76 -14.09 -10.78 -9.20
C ARG A 76 -13.73 -10.72 -10.67
N LYS A 77 -14.73 -10.87 -11.55
CA LYS A 77 -14.51 -10.80 -13.00
C LYS A 77 -13.98 -9.43 -13.44
N ILE A 78 -14.47 -8.34 -12.86
CA ILE A 78 -13.99 -7.00 -13.16
C ILE A 78 -12.50 -6.87 -12.77
N VAL A 79 -12.11 -7.30 -11.57
CA VAL A 79 -10.72 -7.24 -11.12
C VAL A 79 -9.81 -8.09 -12.00
N GLU A 80 -10.25 -9.30 -12.38
CA GLU A 80 -9.49 -10.20 -13.27
C GLU A 80 -9.35 -9.66 -14.70
N ASP A 81 -10.39 -9.01 -15.25
CA ASP A 81 -10.40 -8.55 -16.64
C ASP A 81 -9.69 -7.21 -16.86
N TYR A 82 -9.59 -6.36 -15.84
CA TYR A 82 -9.09 -4.99 -15.99
C TYR A 82 -7.69 -4.76 -15.46
N ASP A 83 -7.12 -5.64 -14.64
CA ASP A 83 -5.76 -5.51 -14.09
C ASP A 83 -5.52 -4.14 -13.42
N PHE A 84 -6.39 -3.69 -12.53
CA PHE A 84 -6.22 -2.43 -11.81
C PHE A 84 -4.96 -2.43 -10.96
N GLY A 85 -4.28 -1.26 -10.84
CA GLY A 85 -3.10 -1.14 -9.99
C GLY A 85 -3.44 -0.98 -8.52
N ALA A 86 -4.60 -0.40 -8.20
CA ALA A 86 -4.98 -0.10 -6.83
C ALA A 86 -6.48 -0.13 -6.62
N LEU A 87 -6.88 -0.29 -5.36
CA LEU A 87 -8.22 -0.04 -4.89
C LEU A 87 -8.20 0.68 -3.54
N ILE A 88 -9.29 1.38 -3.22
CA ILE A 88 -9.48 2.06 -1.96
C ILE A 88 -10.70 1.52 -1.23
N TYR A 89 -10.53 1.21 0.06
CA TYR A 89 -11.61 0.86 0.97
C TYR A 89 -12.08 2.07 1.76
N PHE A 90 -13.40 2.11 1.95
CA PHE A 90 -14.08 3.05 2.83
C PHE A 90 -14.70 2.31 4.02
N ALA A 91 -15.30 3.05 4.95
CA ALA A 91 -15.94 2.45 6.12
C ALA A 91 -16.97 1.36 5.76
N GLN A 92 -17.63 1.48 4.61
CA GLN A 92 -18.57 0.50 4.10
C GLN A 92 -17.95 -0.85 3.77
N ASN A 93 -16.65 -0.86 3.45
CA ASN A 93 -15.92 -2.09 3.15
C ASN A 93 -15.31 -2.73 4.40
N ILE A 94 -15.06 -1.93 5.45
CA ILE A 94 -14.31 -2.32 6.64
C ILE A 94 -15.26 -2.34 7.84
N GLN A 95 -15.89 -3.47 8.11
CA GLN A 95 -16.83 -3.62 9.23
C GLN A 95 -16.20 -4.40 10.38
N GLU A 96 -15.67 -5.59 10.09
CA GLU A 96 -15.07 -6.49 11.04
C GLU A 96 -13.68 -6.92 10.58
N THR A 97 -12.78 -7.22 11.52
CA THR A 97 -11.39 -7.58 11.21
C THR A 97 -11.28 -8.78 10.28
N GLU A 98 -11.96 -9.89 10.61
CA GLU A 98 -11.92 -11.11 9.79
C GLU A 98 -12.60 -10.90 8.42
N GLN A 99 -13.71 -10.18 8.39
CA GLN A 99 -14.41 -9.86 7.15
C GLN A 99 -13.51 -9.04 6.22
N SER A 100 -12.86 -8.00 6.74
CA SER A 100 -11.99 -7.10 5.96
C SER A 100 -10.75 -7.83 5.44
N TYR A 101 -10.15 -8.70 6.27
CA TYR A 101 -9.05 -9.57 5.85
C TYR A 101 -9.47 -10.50 4.71
N ASN A 102 -10.61 -11.18 4.84
CA ASN A 102 -11.10 -12.09 3.83
C ASN A 102 -11.42 -11.37 2.50
N LEU A 103 -11.98 -10.15 2.56
CA LEU A 103 -12.21 -9.33 1.38
C LEU A 103 -10.88 -8.95 0.71
N SER A 104 -9.90 -8.48 1.47
CA SER A 104 -8.57 -8.11 0.95
C SER A 104 -7.86 -9.30 0.30
N MET A 105 -7.90 -10.47 0.92
CA MET A 105 -7.32 -11.70 0.37
C MET A 105 -8.03 -12.13 -0.92
N ALA A 106 -9.36 -11.99 -0.98
CA ALA A 106 -10.12 -12.34 -2.17
C ALA A 106 -9.81 -11.38 -3.35
N MET A 107 -9.64 -10.07 -3.07
CA MET A 107 -9.22 -9.07 -4.05
C MET A 107 -7.82 -9.36 -4.58
N GLN A 108 -6.85 -9.62 -3.70
CA GLN A 108 -5.48 -9.98 -4.10
C GLN A 108 -5.45 -11.27 -4.93
N LYS A 109 -6.25 -12.27 -4.54
CA LYS A 109 -6.34 -13.53 -5.28
C LYS A 109 -6.89 -13.32 -6.69
N ALA A 110 -7.88 -12.46 -6.86
CA ALA A 110 -8.41 -12.12 -8.18
C ALA A 110 -7.36 -11.37 -9.03
N ALA A 111 -6.71 -10.36 -8.46
CA ALA A 111 -5.71 -9.56 -9.16
C ALA A 111 -4.46 -10.35 -9.56
N THR A 112 -4.06 -11.33 -8.75
CA THR A 112 -2.85 -12.15 -9.03
C THR A 112 -3.12 -13.43 -9.82
N LYS A 113 -4.36 -13.63 -10.26
CA LYS A 113 -4.72 -14.74 -11.13
C LYS A 113 -3.87 -14.72 -12.41
N ASP A 114 -3.44 -15.88 -12.84
CA ASP A 114 -2.65 -16.08 -14.07
C ASP A 114 -1.36 -15.23 -14.15
N GLY A 115 -0.77 -14.89 -12.99
CA GLY A 115 0.46 -14.12 -12.90
C GLY A 115 0.25 -12.60 -12.95
N GLY A 116 -0.95 -12.12 -12.66
CA GLY A 116 -1.26 -10.70 -12.53
C GLY A 116 -0.47 -9.97 -11.44
N ILE A 117 -0.56 -8.65 -11.43
CA ILE A 117 0.17 -7.78 -10.50
C ILE A 117 -0.67 -7.59 -9.23
N PRO A 118 -0.08 -7.77 -8.02
CA PRO A 118 -0.78 -7.51 -6.78
C PRO A 118 -1.28 -6.06 -6.68
N LEU A 119 -2.46 -5.88 -6.10
CA LEU A 119 -3.07 -4.58 -5.86
C LEU A 119 -2.37 -3.80 -4.74
N LEU A 120 -2.29 -2.48 -4.90
CA LEU A 120 -2.23 -1.57 -3.77
C LEU A 120 -3.64 -1.45 -3.19
N ILE A 121 -3.86 -2.06 -2.03
CA ILE A 121 -5.13 -1.94 -1.29
C ILE A 121 -4.96 -0.82 -0.27
N SER A 122 -5.76 0.22 -0.38
CA SER A 122 -5.61 1.44 0.41
C SER A 122 -6.83 1.78 1.25
N ALA A 123 -6.62 2.62 2.26
CA ALA A 123 -7.65 3.27 3.05
C ALA A 123 -7.17 4.63 3.55
N ASP A 124 -8.10 5.51 3.92
CA ASP A 124 -7.82 6.77 4.63
C ASP A 124 -7.90 6.53 6.14
N GLN A 125 -6.87 5.98 6.75
CA GLN A 125 -6.84 5.80 8.20
C GLN A 125 -5.97 6.88 8.84
N GLU A 126 -6.59 8.00 9.19
CA GLU A 126 -5.90 9.18 9.74
C GLU A 126 -5.89 9.20 11.28
N GLY A 127 -6.86 8.54 11.89
CA GLY A 127 -7.27 8.76 13.27
C GLY A 127 -8.21 9.97 13.39
N GLY A 128 -8.71 10.24 14.59
CA GLY A 128 -9.67 11.33 14.80
C GLY A 128 -10.95 11.17 13.97
N ASN A 129 -11.29 12.19 13.17
CA ASN A 129 -12.55 12.19 12.41
C ASN A 129 -12.52 11.30 11.15
N VAL A 130 -11.35 10.99 10.62
CA VAL A 130 -11.19 10.11 9.46
C VAL A 130 -10.62 8.79 9.92
N TYR A 131 -11.54 7.89 10.24
CA TYR A 131 -11.28 6.62 10.87
C TYR A 131 -12.13 5.54 10.19
N ARG A 132 -11.47 4.50 9.64
CA ARG A 132 -12.14 3.45 8.84
C ARG A 132 -12.23 2.11 9.60
N LEU A 133 -11.27 1.85 10.48
CA LEU A 133 -11.17 0.60 11.21
C LEU A 133 -12.06 0.63 12.45
N GLY A 134 -13.32 0.26 12.34
CA GLY A 134 -14.25 0.26 13.47
C GLY A 134 -13.82 -0.56 14.69
N SER A 135 -13.01 -1.61 14.46
CA SER A 135 -12.42 -2.47 15.50
C SER A 135 -10.98 -2.07 15.89
N GLY A 136 -10.40 -1.03 15.28
CA GLY A 136 -9.03 -0.59 15.56
C GLY A 136 -8.90 0.36 16.74
N THR A 137 -7.67 0.82 16.99
CA THR A 137 -7.37 1.77 18.06
C THR A 137 -7.89 3.17 17.72
N ALA A 138 -8.77 3.71 18.56
CA ALA A 138 -9.27 5.08 18.42
C ALA A 138 -8.17 6.10 18.76
N LEU A 139 -7.41 6.50 17.75
CA LEU A 139 -6.36 7.51 17.87
C LEU A 139 -6.92 8.93 17.83
N PRO A 140 -6.29 9.91 18.50
CA PRO A 140 -6.86 11.25 18.68
C PRO A 140 -6.86 12.12 17.42
N GLY A 141 -6.14 11.73 16.36
CA GLY A 141 -5.96 12.51 15.14
C GLY A 141 -4.79 13.50 15.18
N ASN A 142 -4.51 14.08 13.99
CA ASN A 142 -3.27 14.82 13.76
C ASN A 142 -3.15 16.11 14.58
N MET A 143 -4.21 16.89 14.74
CA MET A 143 -4.13 18.15 15.49
C MET A 143 -3.79 17.90 16.95
N ALA A 144 -4.36 16.87 17.57
CA ALA A 144 -4.03 16.52 18.95
C ALA A 144 -2.58 16.03 19.08
N LEU A 145 -2.08 15.25 18.10
CA LEU A 145 -0.67 14.86 18.06
C LEU A 145 0.23 16.07 17.87
N GLY A 146 -0.12 16.99 16.96
CA GLY A 146 0.61 18.23 16.70
C GLY A 146 0.72 19.12 17.94
N ALA A 147 -0.35 19.25 18.71
CA ALA A 147 -0.39 20.02 19.95
C ALA A 147 0.58 19.51 21.04
N THR A 148 0.98 18.23 20.96
CA THR A 148 1.97 17.66 21.89
C THR A 148 3.40 18.12 21.59
N HIS A 149 3.69 18.55 20.37
CA HIS A 149 5.05 18.79 19.85
C HIS A 149 6.01 17.61 20.05
N ASN A 150 5.50 16.41 20.25
CA ASN A 150 6.27 15.21 20.52
C ASN A 150 6.18 14.22 19.35
N THR A 151 7.24 14.12 18.57
CA THR A 151 7.35 13.26 17.40
C THR A 151 7.26 11.76 17.74
N GLU A 152 7.58 11.34 18.97
CA GLU A 152 7.48 9.94 19.39
C GLU A 152 6.01 9.48 19.45
N TYR A 153 5.09 10.38 19.83
CA TYR A 153 3.65 10.06 19.78
C TYR A 153 3.15 9.92 18.34
N ALA A 154 3.61 10.77 17.44
CA ALA A 154 3.28 10.69 16.02
C ALA A 154 3.81 9.39 15.41
N LYS A 155 5.08 9.03 15.70
CA LYS A 155 5.68 7.77 15.27
C LYS A 155 4.90 6.56 15.78
N LYS A 156 4.56 6.56 17.08
CA LYS A 156 3.78 5.47 17.67
C LYS A 156 2.38 5.34 17.05
N ALA A 157 1.74 6.46 16.74
CA ALA A 157 0.46 6.45 16.01
C ALA A 157 0.61 5.80 14.63
N GLY A 158 1.66 6.13 13.87
CA GLY A 158 1.99 5.50 12.59
C GLY A 158 2.18 3.99 12.71
N GLN A 159 2.94 3.53 13.72
CA GLN A 159 3.16 2.11 14.00
C GLN A 159 1.85 1.35 14.28
N ILE A 160 0.98 1.94 15.08
CA ILE A 160 -0.32 1.33 15.41
C ILE A 160 -1.16 1.22 14.14
N ILE A 161 -1.34 2.32 13.41
CA ILE A 161 -2.13 2.35 12.17
C ILE A 161 -1.57 1.35 11.15
N GLY A 162 -0.27 1.37 10.89
CA GLY A 162 0.37 0.50 9.92
C GLY A 162 0.22 -0.99 10.28
N SER A 163 0.37 -1.34 11.55
CA SER A 163 0.18 -2.69 12.04
C SER A 163 -1.27 -3.17 11.89
N GLU A 164 -2.24 -2.33 12.26
CA GLU A 164 -3.66 -2.66 12.17
C GLU A 164 -4.11 -2.81 10.71
N LEU A 165 -3.75 -1.87 9.82
CA LEU A 165 -4.05 -1.97 8.39
C LEU A 165 -3.43 -3.22 7.76
N SER A 166 -2.18 -3.49 8.06
CA SER A 166 -1.47 -4.68 7.55
C SER A 166 -2.15 -5.98 7.99
N SER A 167 -2.70 -6.03 9.22
CA SER A 167 -3.37 -7.21 9.75
C SER A 167 -4.63 -7.60 8.97
N ILE A 168 -5.25 -6.65 8.28
CA ILE A 168 -6.44 -6.88 7.44
C ILE A 168 -6.13 -6.85 5.94
N GLY A 169 -4.83 -6.90 5.57
CA GLY A 169 -4.38 -6.97 4.18
C GLY A 169 -4.40 -5.65 3.42
N ILE A 170 -4.58 -4.51 4.10
CA ILE A 170 -4.40 -3.17 3.54
C ILE A 170 -2.91 -2.83 3.59
N ASN A 171 -2.32 -2.54 2.44
CA ASN A 171 -0.88 -2.31 2.29
C ASN A 171 -0.50 -0.86 1.96
N THR A 172 -1.47 0.02 1.86
CA THR A 172 -1.29 1.44 1.55
C THR A 172 -2.21 2.29 2.43
N ASN A 173 -1.67 3.28 3.12
CA ASN A 173 -2.47 4.27 3.83
C ASN A 173 -2.39 5.63 3.12
N LEU A 174 -3.53 6.23 2.79
CA LEU A 174 -3.60 7.56 2.17
C LEU A 174 -3.61 8.67 3.24
N ALA A 175 -2.72 8.52 4.22
CA ALA A 175 -2.51 9.40 5.38
C ALA A 175 -1.00 9.41 5.74
N PRO A 176 -0.54 10.36 6.56
CA PRO A 176 -1.28 11.45 7.19
C PRO A 176 -1.55 12.63 6.25
N VAL A 177 -2.52 13.48 6.60
CA VAL A 177 -2.69 14.79 5.99
C VAL A 177 -1.51 15.68 6.36
N VAL A 178 -0.86 16.27 5.35
CA VAL A 178 0.34 17.12 5.50
C VAL A 178 0.08 18.59 5.14
N ASP A 179 -1.19 18.98 5.08
CA ASP A 179 -1.58 20.38 4.89
C ASP A 179 -1.17 21.24 6.08
N VAL A 180 -0.85 22.49 5.81
CA VAL A 180 -0.62 23.53 6.82
C VAL A 180 -1.90 24.33 7.00
N ASN A 181 -2.36 24.55 8.25
CA ASN A 181 -3.58 25.30 8.52
C ASN A 181 -3.43 26.81 8.23
N ASN A 182 -3.57 27.18 6.99
CA ASN A 182 -3.56 28.58 6.55
C ASN A 182 -4.96 29.25 6.54
N ASN A 183 -6.01 28.48 6.85
CA ASN A 183 -7.38 28.98 6.93
C ASN A 183 -8.15 28.26 8.03
N ALA A 184 -8.24 28.89 9.19
CA ALA A 184 -8.95 28.36 10.36
C ALA A 184 -10.47 28.10 10.12
N ASN A 185 -11.04 28.69 9.08
CA ASN A 185 -12.45 28.49 8.72
C ASN A 185 -12.67 27.35 7.73
N ASN A 186 -11.62 26.58 7.36
CA ASN A 186 -11.78 25.45 6.48
C ASN A 186 -12.49 24.29 7.22
N PRO A 187 -13.76 23.96 6.86
CA PRO A 187 -14.53 22.97 7.61
C PRO A 187 -14.12 21.52 7.30
N VAL A 188 -13.37 21.30 6.23
CA VAL A 188 -13.00 19.95 5.74
C VAL A 188 -11.70 19.48 6.37
N ILE A 189 -10.68 20.32 6.38
CA ILE A 189 -9.36 19.97 6.89
C ILE A 189 -9.32 20.06 8.41
N CYS A 190 -9.65 21.20 8.99
CA CYS A 190 -9.84 21.42 10.42
C CYS A 190 -8.89 20.57 11.30
N LEU A 191 -9.44 19.61 12.04
CA LEU A 191 -8.70 18.76 12.99
C LEU A 191 -7.79 17.70 12.33
N ARG A 192 -7.84 17.56 11.01
CA ARG A 192 -7.07 16.56 10.27
C ARG A 192 -5.60 16.95 10.05
N ILE A 193 -5.22 18.19 10.33
CA ILE A 193 -3.86 18.71 10.20
C ILE A 193 -3.13 18.69 11.53
N TYR A 194 -1.78 18.73 11.49
CA TYR A 194 -0.96 18.81 12.71
C TYR A 194 -0.87 20.22 13.29
N SER A 195 -0.76 21.26 12.47
CA SER A 195 -0.50 22.62 12.89
C SER A 195 -0.71 23.64 11.76
N ASP A 196 -0.71 24.92 12.12
CA ASP A 196 -0.57 26.07 11.25
C ASP A 196 0.92 26.44 10.96
N ASN A 197 1.85 25.74 11.61
CA ASN A 197 3.29 25.89 11.40
C ASN A 197 3.83 24.76 10.53
N ALA A 198 4.38 25.10 9.36
CA ALA A 198 4.90 24.13 8.39
C ALA A 198 6.02 23.24 8.94
N ASP A 199 6.89 23.77 9.81
CA ASP A 199 7.98 22.97 10.41
C ASP A 199 7.44 21.91 11.37
N VAL A 200 6.37 22.23 12.13
CA VAL A 200 5.67 21.28 12.99
C VAL A 200 5.02 20.21 12.14
N VAL A 201 4.27 20.60 11.09
CA VAL A 201 3.63 19.67 10.16
C VAL A 201 4.66 18.70 9.57
N GLY A 202 5.76 19.22 9.04
CA GLY A 202 6.82 18.39 8.44
C GLY A 202 7.43 17.37 9.42
N LYS A 203 7.75 17.79 10.64
CA LYS A 203 8.33 16.90 11.67
C LYS A 203 7.35 15.83 12.12
N MET A 204 6.11 16.21 12.39
CA MET A 204 5.09 15.27 12.86
C MET A 204 4.70 14.28 11.77
N ALA A 205 4.47 14.75 10.54
CA ALA A 205 4.15 13.90 9.41
C ALA A 205 5.27 12.91 9.08
N TYR A 206 6.52 13.38 9.05
CA TYR A 206 7.69 12.50 8.87
C TYR A 206 7.72 11.39 9.92
N ALA A 207 7.51 11.76 11.20
CA ALA A 207 7.51 10.78 12.27
C ALA A 207 6.40 9.74 12.14
N THR A 208 5.17 10.17 11.76
CA THR A 208 4.05 9.26 11.51
C THR A 208 4.36 8.29 10.36
N ILE A 209 4.93 8.80 9.25
CA ILE A 209 5.27 7.97 8.07
C ILE A 209 6.40 6.99 8.38
N ALA A 210 7.35 7.39 9.25
CA ALA A 210 8.47 6.55 9.66
C ALA A 210 8.11 5.49 10.71
N GLY A 211 6.92 5.58 11.29
CA GLY A 211 6.37 4.58 12.22
C GLY A 211 5.74 3.43 11.52
#